data_06d792c251c09cc3c032480e52996211
#
_entry.id   06d792c251c09cc3c032480e52996211
#
_cell.length_a   1.000
_cell.length_b   1.000
_cell.length_c   1.000
_cell.angle_alpha   90.00
_cell.angle_beta   90.00
_cell.angle_gamma   90.00
#
_symmetry.space_group_name_H-M   'P 1'
#
loop_
_entity.id
_entity.type
_entity.pdbx_description
1 polymer ?
#
loop_
_entity_poly.entity_id
_entity_poly.type
_entity_poly.pdbx_seq_one_letter_code
_entity_poly.pdbx_strand_id
1 'polypeptide(L)'
;SLDAANRAWMQGKTYKEPVLPGDVMHGYTLGQVVSSNSDRFEAGELVEGQGNWQEYSVLPARQLAKVKPLGPLSHQLSVLGITGLTAYFGLLRVGEPKEGETVVVSGAAGAVGNVVGQIGKIKGCHVVGIAGSDEKCKWLTDELGFDAAINYKSENVFKALKKSCPDGIDVYFDNVGGEILGNALFQMNQHGRVACCGAVSQYDRGE
;
A
#
# COMPACT_ATOMS: atom_id res chain seq x y z
N SER A 1 13.20 2.72 -1.05
CA SER A 1 11.93 2.67 -0.29
C SER A 1 12.04 1.74 0.90
N LEU A 2 11.19 1.96 1.89
CA LEU A 2 10.99 1.12 3.06
C LEU A 2 9.55 0.59 3.00
N ASP A 3 9.38 -0.70 2.80
CA ASP A 3 8.09 -1.31 2.53
C ASP A 3 7.81 -2.47 3.50
N ALA A 4 6.54 -2.74 3.83
CA ALA A 4 6.17 -3.86 4.67
C ALA A 4 6.66 -5.22 4.10
N ALA A 5 6.75 -5.32 2.78
CA ALA A 5 7.29 -6.48 2.08
C ALA A 5 8.76 -6.82 2.43
N ASN A 6 9.54 -5.84 2.92
CA ASN A 6 10.91 -6.10 3.39
C ASN A 6 10.93 -7.16 4.50
N ARG A 7 9.91 -7.19 5.36
CA ARG A 7 9.77 -8.20 6.42
C ARG A 7 9.58 -9.60 5.83
N ALA A 8 8.70 -9.72 4.84
CA ALA A 8 8.45 -11.01 4.19
C ALA A 8 9.69 -11.54 3.46
N TRP A 9 10.48 -10.65 2.84
CA TRP A 9 11.71 -11.05 2.13
C TRP A 9 12.83 -11.51 3.05
N MET A 10 12.81 -11.15 4.33
CA MET A 10 13.75 -11.67 5.35
C MET A 10 13.35 -13.03 5.89
N GLN A 11 12.11 -13.48 5.72
CA GLN A 11 11.60 -14.70 6.34
C GLN A 11 11.64 -15.91 5.40
N GLY A 12 11.66 -15.71 4.11
CA GLY A 12 11.66 -16.81 3.16
C GLY A 12 11.46 -16.38 1.71
N LYS A 13 11.42 -17.39 0.84
CA LYS A 13 11.20 -17.19 -0.58
C LYS A 13 9.77 -16.74 -0.86
N THR A 14 9.63 -15.63 -1.57
CA THR A 14 8.36 -15.11 -2.06
C THR A 14 8.42 -15.03 -3.61
N TYR A 15 7.93 -13.94 -4.20
CA TYR A 15 8.23 -13.59 -5.61
C TYR A 15 9.66 -13.05 -5.81
N LYS A 16 10.41 -12.86 -4.71
CA LYS A 16 11.85 -12.56 -4.68
C LYS A 16 12.59 -13.63 -3.90
N GLU A 17 13.88 -13.76 -4.17
CA GLU A 17 14.77 -14.55 -3.31
C GLU A 17 14.89 -13.91 -1.93
N PRO A 18 15.03 -14.72 -0.87
CA PRO A 18 15.14 -14.20 0.48
C PRO A 18 16.41 -13.37 0.66
N VAL A 19 16.32 -12.36 1.51
CA VAL A 19 17.47 -11.55 1.93
C VAL A 19 18.11 -12.22 3.14
N LEU A 20 19.34 -12.67 2.98
CA LEU A 20 20.11 -13.36 4.02
C LEU A 20 20.98 -12.39 4.81
N PRO A 21 21.44 -12.77 6.02
CA PRO A 21 22.41 -11.98 6.76
C PRO A 21 23.68 -11.70 5.93
N GLY A 22 24.01 -10.42 5.76
CA GLY A 22 25.11 -9.97 4.92
C GLY A 22 24.71 -9.48 3.52
N ASP A 23 23.50 -9.79 3.07
CA ASP A 23 22.98 -9.26 1.82
C ASP A 23 22.49 -7.81 1.96
N VAL A 24 22.50 -7.09 0.84
CA VAL A 24 21.91 -5.76 0.77
C VAL A 24 20.40 -5.87 0.65
N MET A 25 19.68 -5.20 1.54
CA MET A 25 18.22 -5.20 1.54
C MET A 25 17.67 -4.66 0.22
N HIS A 26 16.70 -5.36 -0.34
CA HIS A 26 15.99 -4.94 -1.54
C HIS A 26 15.20 -3.65 -1.30
N GLY A 27 15.21 -2.76 -2.29
CA GLY A 27 14.43 -1.54 -2.26
C GLY A 27 14.45 -0.79 -3.58
N TYR A 28 13.32 -0.18 -3.91
CA TYR A 28 13.25 0.75 -5.02
C TYR A 28 13.85 2.09 -4.57
N THR A 29 14.63 2.72 -5.41
CA THR A 29 15.38 3.92 -5.06
C THR A 29 15.16 5.03 -6.09
N LEU A 30 15.19 6.25 -5.58
CA LEU A 30 15.39 7.45 -6.36
C LEU A 30 16.82 7.92 -6.10
N GLY A 31 17.58 8.17 -7.14
CA GLY A 31 18.96 8.56 -7.04
C GLY A 31 19.35 9.62 -8.08
N GLN A 32 20.58 10.08 -7.97
CA GLN A 32 21.20 10.95 -8.95
C GLN A 32 22.37 10.23 -9.60
N VAL A 33 22.47 10.33 -10.91
CA VAL A 33 23.61 9.77 -11.66
C VAL A 33 24.89 10.49 -11.29
N VAL A 34 25.87 9.77 -10.76
CA VAL A 34 27.21 10.30 -10.49
C VAL A 34 28.07 10.23 -11.73
N SER A 35 28.04 9.07 -12.43
CA SER A 35 28.73 8.84 -13.69
C SER A 35 28.01 7.76 -14.50
N SER A 36 28.18 7.78 -15.82
CA SER A 36 27.56 6.80 -16.70
C SER A 36 28.51 6.42 -17.85
N ASN A 37 28.54 5.13 -18.17
CA ASN A 37 29.18 4.61 -19.39
C ASN A 37 28.17 4.43 -20.54
N SER A 38 26.93 4.86 -20.37
CA SER A 38 25.84 4.74 -21.34
C SER A 38 25.41 6.11 -21.83
N ASP A 39 25.18 6.25 -23.12
CA ASP A 39 24.66 7.48 -23.76
C ASP A 39 23.23 7.85 -23.31
N ARG A 40 22.58 6.94 -22.56
CA ARG A 40 21.22 7.18 -22.04
C ARG A 40 21.19 8.14 -20.85
N PHE A 41 22.27 8.29 -20.12
CA PHE A 41 22.29 9.05 -18.86
C PHE A 41 23.52 9.94 -18.77
N GLU A 42 23.31 11.14 -18.22
CA GLU A 42 24.35 12.09 -17.91
C GLU A 42 24.47 12.29 -16.39
N ALA A 43 25.66 12.67 -15.91
CA ALA A 43 25.85 13.02 -14.52
C ALA A 43 24.90 14.14 -14.09
N GLY A 44 24.31 14.00 -12.90
CA GLY A 44 23.33 14.96 -12.37
C GLY A 44 21.87 14.62 -12.68
N GLU A 45 21.57 13.73 -13.63
CA GLU A 45 20.20 13.33 -13.92
C GLU A 45 19.58 12.52 -12.78
N LEU A 46 18.28 12.76 -12.53
CA LEU A 46 17.51 11.94 -11.57
C LEU A 46 17.01 10.66 -12.24
N VAL A 47 17.21 9.57 -11.53
CA VAL A 47 16.84 8.23 -11.99
C VAL A 47 16.16 7.43 -10.89
N GLU A 48 15.32 6.50 -11.28
CA GLU A 48 14.70 5.53 -10.38
C GLU A 48 14.97 4.11 -10.84
N GLY A 49 15.00 3.17 -9.89
CA GLY A 49 15.23 1.75 -10.16
C GLY A 49 15.47 0.96 -8.88
N GLN A 50 15.84 -0.32 -9.03
CA GLN A 50 16.15 -1.20 -7.89
C GLN A 50 17.59 -1.02 -7.41
N GLY A 51 17.91 0.15 -6.84
CA GLY A 51 19.22 0.43 -6.28
C GLY A 51 19.47 -0.20 -4.92
N ASN A 52 18.45 -0.80 -4.29
CA ASN A 52 18.51 -1.40 -2.97
C ASN A 52 18.85 -0.38 -1.85
N TRP A 53 19.12 -0.83 -0.62
CA TRP A 53 19.47 0.05 0.50
C TRP A 53 20.98 0.32 0.50
N GLN A 54 21.40 1.23 -0.34
CA GLN A 54 22.80 1.60 -0.56
C GLN A 54 22.91 3.11 -0.78
N GLU A 55 24.01 3.69 -0.37
CA GLU A 55 24.35 5.10 -0.68
C GLU A 55 24.71 5.26 -2.16
N TYR A 56 25.42 4.29 -2.71
CA TYR A 56 25.80 4.22 -4.12
C TYR A 56 25.48 2.85 -4.71
N SER A 57 24.95 2.84 -5.91
CA SER A 57 24.63 1.62 -6.66
C SER A 57 25.21 1.69 -8.06
N VAL A 58 25.74 0.57 -8.55
CA VAL A 58 26.13 0.41 -9.93
C VAL A 58 25.09 -0.49 -10.61
N LEU A 59 24.36 0.06 -11.58
CA LEU A 59 23.23 -0.61 -12.21
C LEU A 59 23.34 -0.54 -13.74
N PRO A 60 22.92 -1.60 -14.45
CA PRO A 60 22.78 -1.52 -15.90
C PRO A 60 21.79 -0.44 -16.32
N ALA A 61 22.12 0.36 -17.32
CA ALA A 61 21.30 1.47 -17.81
C ALA A 61 19.85 1.04 -18.18
N ARG A 62 19.64 -0.22 -18.58
CA ARG A 62 18.30 -0.75 -18.89
C ARG A 62 17.39 -0.93 -17.68
N GLN A 63 17.95 -0.94 -16.49
CA GLN A 63 17.21 -1.09 -15.21
C GLN A 63 16.84 0.23 -14.56
N LEU A 64 17.22 1.33 -15.19
CA LEU A 64 16.97 2.68 -14.70
C LEU A 64 16.01 3.42 -15.64
N ALA A 65 15.14 4.22 -15.04
CA ALA A 65 14.29 5.19 -15.72
C ALA A 65 14.67 6.63 -15.31
N LYS A 66 14.67 7.55 -16.29
CA LYS A 66 14.81 8.98 -15.98
C LYS A 66 13.56 9.50 -15.29
N VAL A 67 13.73 10.29 -14.26
CA VAL A 67 12.65 10.90 -13.50
C VAL A 67 12.54 12.38 -13.84
N LYS A 68 11.32 12.79 -14.23
CA LYS A 68 10.94 14.21 -14.31
C LYS A 68 9.97 14.47 -13.15
N PRO A 69 10.41 15.15 -12.07
CA PRO A 69 9.56 15.36 -10.91
C PRO A 69 8.29 16.13 -11.27
N LEU A 70 7.12 15.60 -10.85
CA LEU A 70 5.83 16.28 -10.95
C LEU A 70 5.46 17.00 -9.64
N GLY A 71 6.35 16.96 -8.65
CA GLY A 71 6.18 17.53 -7.32
C GLY A 71 7.36 17.17 -6.42
N PRO A 72 7.19 17.13 -5.11
CA PRO A 72 8.22 16.67 -4.17
C PRO A 72 8.80 15.31 -4.58
N LEU A 73 10.12 15.14 -4.48
CA LEU A 73 10.81 13.91 -4.90
C LEU A 73 10.31 12.66 -4.16
N SER A 74 9.84 12.82 -2.93
CA SER A 74 9.23 11.72 -2.15
C SER A 74 8.02 11.10 -2.83
N HIS A 75 7.32 11.84 -3.69
CA HIS A 75 6.16 11.32 -4.44
C HIS A 75 6.57 10.18 -5.38
N GLN A 76 7.79 10.17 -5.91
CA GLN A 76 8.29 9.10 -6.80
C GLN A 76 8.38 7.75 -6.09
N LEU A 77 8.64 7.74 -4.78
CA LEU A 77 8.72 6.52 -3.98
C LEU A 77 7.43 6.24 -3.17
N SER A 78 6.41 7.07 -3.29
CA SER A 78 5.12 6.93 -2.60
C SER A 78 3.95 6.85 -3.60
N VAL A 79 3.19 7.94 -3.76
CA VAL A 79 1.96 7.97 -4.57
C VAL A 79 2.20 7.72 -6.07
N LEU A 80 3.34 8.11 -6.61
CA LEU A 80 3.74 7.82 -8.00
C LEU A 80 4.59 6.54 -8.14
N GLY A 81 4.99 5.94 -7.00
CA GLY A 81 5.78 4.72 -6.94
C GLY A 81 4.93 3.49 -6.64
N ILE A 82 5.59 2.45 -6.10
CA ILE A 82 4.98 1.14 -5.88
C ILE A 82 3.73 1.17 -4.99
N THR A 83 3.68 2.04 -3.98
CA THR A 83 2.54 2.11 -3.07
C THR A 83 1.30 2.69 -3.75
N GLY A 84 1.47 3.75 -4.54
CA GLY A 84 0.38 4.33 -5.33
C GLY A 84 -0.08 3.41 -6.46
N LEU A 85 0.85 2.77 -7.17
CA LEU A 85 0.53 1.78 -8.20
C LEU A 85 -0.23 0.58 -7.61
N THR A 86 0.19 0.10 -6.44
CA THR A 86 -0.49 -1.00 -5.72
C THR A 86 -1.92 -0.60 -5.36
N ALA A 87 -2.11 0.60 -4.82
CA ALA A 87 -3.43 1.11 -4.48
C ALA A 87 -4.32 1.25 -5.73
N TYR A 88 -3.77 1.87 -6.79
CA TYR A 88 -4.49 2.12 -8.03
C TYR A 88 -4.95 0.81 -8.71
N PHE A 89 -4.02 -0.09 -8.98
CA PHE A 89 -4.36 -1.33 -9.67
C PHE A 89 -5.14 -2.29 -8.78
N GLY A 90 -4.77 -2.42 -7.50
CA GLY A 90 -5.47 -3.28 -6.55
C GLY A 90 -6.94 -2.85 -6.36
N LEU A 91 -7.20 -1.55 -6.24
CA LEU A 91 -8.57 -1.09 -6.11
C LEU A 91 -9.33 -1.12 -7.44
N LEU A 92 -8.76 -0.55 -8.52
CA LEU A 92 -9.50 -0.31 -9.76
C LEU A 92 -9.55 -1.51 -10.71
N ARG A 93 -8.64 -2.49 -10.59
CA ARG A 93 -8.59 -3.68 -11.46
C ARG A 93 -8.99 -4.97 -10.76
N VAL A 94 -8.89 -5.02 -9.44
CA VAL A 94 -9.28 -6.20 -8.64
C VAL A 94 -10.54 -5.88 -7.85
N GLY A 95 -10.58 -4.75 -7.15
CA GLY A 95 -11.76 -4.30 -6.39
C GLY A 95 -12.91 -3.84 -7.30
N GLU A 96 -12.59 -3.21 -8.42
CA GLU A 96 -13.56 -2.68 -9.39
C GLU A 96 -14.73 -1.91 -8.74
N PRO A 97 -14.45 -0.91 -7.86
CA PRO A 97 -15.49 -0.22 -7.12
C PRO A 97 -16.38 0.59 -8.05
N LYS A 98 -17.67 0.58 -7.76
CA LYS A 98 -18.68 1.38 -8.45
C LYS A 98 -19.16 2.51 -7.54
N GLU A 99 -19.65 3.58 -8.13
CA GLU A 99 -20.26 4.68 -7.40
C GLU A 99 -21.39 4.18 -6.49
N GLY A 100 -21.41 4.66 -5.24
CA GLY A 100 -22.36 4.25 -4.21
C GLY A 100 -21.99 2.95 -3.46
N GLU A 101 -21.02 2.17 -3.93
CA GLU A 101 -20.59 0.96 -3.22
C GLU A 101 -19.78 1.29 -1.94
N THR A 102 -19.81 0.38 -0.99
CA THR A 102 -19.02 0.46 0.25
C THR A 102 -17.65 -0.20 0.08
N VAL A 103 -16.61 0.58 0.26
CA VAL A 103 -15.21 0.16 0.24
C VAL A 103 -14.65 0.17 1.66
N VAL A 104 -14.21 -0.96 2.16
CA VAL A 104 -13.51 -1.07 3.45
C VAL A 104 -12.03 -1.33 3.21
N VAL A 105 -11.17 -0.62 3.93
CA VAL A 105 -9.71 -0.70 3.79
C VAL A 105 -9.08 -1.06 5.12
N SER A 106 -8.38 -2.19 5.22
CA SER A 106 -7.56 -2.51 6.39
C SER A 106 -6.18 -1.85 6.27
N GLY A 107 -5.57 -1.51 7.43
CA GLY A 107 -4.33 -0.74 7.43
C GLY A 107 -4.48 0.61 6.71
N ALA A 108 -5.64 1.24 6.85
CA ALA A 108 -6.08 2.39 6.08
C ALA A 108 -5.15 3.61 6.21
N ALA A 109 -4.52 3.81 7.36
CA ALA A 109 -3.55 4.90 7.57
C ALA A 109 -2.12 4.56 7.09
N GLY A 110 -1.93 3.39 6.48
CA GLY A 110 -0.65 2.99 5.87
C GLY A 110 -0.44 3.58 4.49
N ALA A 111 0.76 3.40 3.92
CA ALA A 111 1.16 4.00 2.65
C ALA A 111 0.24 3.62 1.47
N VAL A 112 -0.20 2.36 1.39
CA VAL A 112 -1.16 1.90 0.38
C VAL A 112 -2.58 2.28 0.77
N GLY A 113 -2.98 1.99 2.01
CA GLY A 113 -4.37 2.12 2.46
C GLY A 113 -4.94 3.52 2.36
N ASN A 114 -4.16 4.55 2.68
CA ASN A 114 -4.63 5.93 2.57
C ASN A 114 -4.91 6.35 1.13
N VAL A 115 -4.09 5.86 0.18
CA VAL A 115 -4.30 6.13 -1.25
C VAL A 115 -5.52 5.37 -1.76
N VAL A 116 -5.70 4.11 -1.35
CA VAL A 116 -6.90 3.31 -1.69
C VAL A 116 -8.17 4.04 -1.30
N GLY A 117 -8.24 4.52 -0.06
CA GLY A 117 -9.46 5.19 0.41
C GLY A 117 -9.74 6.50 -0.33
N GLN A 118 -8.71 7.31 -0.59
CA GLN A 118 -8.88 8.53 -1.38
C GLN A 118 -9.34 8.24 -2.82
N ILE A 119 -8.81 7.19 -3.47
CA ILE A 119 -9.31 6.75 -4.78
C ILE A 119 -10.77 6.31 -4.67
N GLY A 120 -11.15 5.57 -3.61
CA GLY A 120 -12.53 5.20 -3.33
C GLY A 120 -13.45 6.40 -3.23
N LYS A 121 -13.02 7.45 -2.50
CA LYS A 121 -13.78 8.72 -2.42
C LYS A 121 -13.91 9.40 -3.78
N ILE A 122 -12.85 9.46 -4.58
CA ILE A 122 -12.89 10.01 -5.96
C ILE A 122 -13.88 9.22 -6.84
N LYS A 123 -14.06 7.92 -6.57
CA LYS A 123 -15.01 7.06 -7.28
C LYS A 123 -16.44 7.15 -6.75
N GLY A 124 -16.72 8.01 -5.76
CA GLY A 124 -18.05 8.18 -5.20
C GLY A 124 -18.48 7.04 -4.25
N CYS A 125 -17.53 6.30 -3.69
CA CYS A 125 -17.81 5.21 -2.74
C CYS A 125 -18.02 5.73 -1.31
N HIS A 126 -18.75 4.96 -0.51
CA HIS A 126 -18.70 5.04 0.95
C HIS A 126 -17.44 4.33 1.43
N VAL A 127 -16.51 5.06 2.07
CA VAL A 127 -15.19 4.53 2.42
C VAL A 127 -15.03 4.43 3.92
N VAL A 128 -14.74 3.21 4.41
CA VAL A 128 -14.49 2.93 5.83
C VAL A 128 -13.05 2.44 6.01
N GLY A 129 -12.29 3.11 6.88
CA GLY A 129 -10.91 2.76 7.18
C GLY A 129 -10.76 1.99 8.49
N ILE A 130 -9.87 1.00 8.55
CA ILE A 130 -9.49 0.32 9.79
C ILE A 130 -8.04 0.67 10.10
N ALA A 131 -7.79 1.26 11.28
CA ALA A 131 -6.48 1.71 11.73
C ALA A 131 -6.23 1.37 13.20
N GLY A 132 -5.03 1.59 13.71
CA GLY A 132 -4.60 1.13 15.04
C GLY A 132 -4.43 2.23 16.08
N SER A 133 -5.01 3.41 15.88
CA SER A 133 -5.11 4.45 16.92
C SER A 133 -6.19 5.46 16.56
N ASP A 134 -6.72 6.14 17.59
CA ASP A 134 -7.75 7.17 17.42
C ASP A 134 -7.22 8.37 16.60
N GLU A 135 -5.95 8.73 16.77
CA GLU A 135 -5.30 9.78 15.98
C GLU A 135 -5.31 9.43 14.48
N LYS A 136 -4.97 8.19 14.14
CA LYS A 136 -5.02 7.71 12.75
C LYS A 136 -6.44 7.69 12.20
N CYS A 137 -7.40 7.23 13.00
CA CYS A 137 -8.81 7.24 12.61
C CYS A 137 -9.31 8.67 12.34
N LYS A 138 -8.99 9.60 13.24
CA LYS A 138 -9.32 11.01 13.07
C LYS A 138 -8.69 11.61 11.81
N TRP A 139 -7.41 11.32 11.56
CA TRP A 139 -6.73 11.77 10.33
C TRP A 139 -7.43 11.25 9.05
N LEU A 140 -7.87 9.98 9.06
CA LEU A 140 -8.59 9.40 7.92
C LEU A 140 -9.92 10.14 7.63
N THR A 141 -10.68 10.47 8.68
CA THR A 141 -11.97 11.14 8.52
C THR A 141 -11.83 12.63 8.26
N ASP A 142 -11.03 13.32 9.06
CA ASP A 142 -11.00 14.79 9.06
C ASP A 142 -10.17 15.36 7.89
N GLU A 143 -9.12 14.64 7.47
CA GLU A 143 -8.20 15.15 6.44
C GLU A 143 -8.30 14.40 5.11
N LEU A 144 -8.54 13.08 5.14
CA LEU A 144 -8.58 12.28 3.91
C LEU A 144 -10.01 12.01 3.40
N GLY A 145 -11.03 12.47 4.14
CA GLY A 145 -12.42 12.42 3.71
C GLY A 145 -13.05 11.02 3.72
N PHE A 146 -12.53 10.08 4.51
CA PHE A 146 -13.19 8.80 4.75
C PHE A 146 -14.50 9.04 5.48
N ASP A 147 -15.53 8.25 5.17
CA ASP A 147 -16.85 8.41 5.79
C ASP A 147 -16.89 7.87 7.22
N ALA A 148 -16.05 6.87 7.53
CA ALA A 148 -15.86 6.36 8.87
C ALA A 148 -14.46 5.73 9.04
N ALA A 149 -14.02 5.64 10.29
CA ALA A 149 -12.80 4.94 10.65
C ALA A 149 -12.98 4.14 11.94
N ILE A 150 -12.35 2.98 12.02
CA ILE A 150 -12.47 2.01 13.12
C ILE A 150 -11.10 1.79 13.73
N ASN A 151 -10.97 2.02 15.04
CA ASN A 151 -9.78 1.67 15.79
C ASN A 151 -9.86 0.22 16.27
N TYR A 152 -9.20 -0.70 15.55
CA TYR A 152 -9.23 -2.13 15.86
C TYR A 152 -8.65 -2.50 17.23
N LYS A 153 -7.92 -1.59 17.89
CA LYS A 153 -7.35 -1.83 19.22
C LYS A 153 -8.30 -1.51 20.36
N SER A 154 -9.23 -0.59 20.16
CA SER A 154 -10.19 -0.15 21.16
C SER A 154 -11.62 -0.56 20.87
N GLU A 155 -11.93 -0.95 19.63
CA GLU A 155 -13.27 -1.31 19.20
C GLU A 155 -13.38 -2.80 18.82
N ASN A 156 -14.58 -3.36 18.99
CA ASN A 156 -14.89 -4.65 18.39
C ASN A 156 -15.14 -4.46 16.89
N VAL A 157 -14.20 -4.93 16.06
CA VAL A 157 -14.19 -4.69 14.60
C VAL A 157 -15.47 -5.18 13.93
N PHE A 158 -16.00 -6.35 14.31
CA PHE A 158 -17.23 -6.89 13.74
C PHE A 158 -18.43 -5.95 13.97
N LYS A 159 -18.61 -5.49 15.20
CA LYS A 159 -19.71 -4.59 15.55
C LYS A 159 -19.53 -3.20 14.92
N ALA A 160 -18.30 -2.71 14.89
CA ALA A 160 -17.99 -1.41 14.29
C ALA A 160 -18.21 -1.43 12.77
N LEU A 161 -17.81 -2.48 12.06
CA LEU A 161 -18.10 -2.66 10.65
C LEU A 161 -19.60 -2.71 10.37
N LYS A 162 -20.37 -3.48 11.18
CA LYS A 162 -21.84 -3.55 11.03
C LYS A 162 -22.51 -2.18 11.17
N LYS A 163 -21.96 -1.32 12.04
CA LYS A 163 -22.45 0.05 12.23
C LYS A 163 -22.05 0.98 11.10
N SER A 164 -20.81 0.88 10.62
CA SER A 164 -20.25 1.78 9.62
C SER A 164 -20.60 1.38 8.18
N CYS A 165 -21.00 0.12 7.97
CA CYS A 165 -21.38 -0.44 6.67
C CYS A 165 -22.80 -1.04 6.78
N PRO A 166 -23.85 -0.21 6.96
CA PRO A 166 -25.22 -0.72 7.20
C PRO A 166 -25.76 -1.53 6.02
N ASP A 167 -25.32 -1.24 4.81
CA ASP A 167 -25.70 -1.92 3.58
C ASP A 167 -24.71 -3.05 3.16
N GLY A 168 -23.80 -3.42 4.07
CA GLY A 168 -22.77 -4.42 3.82
C GLY A 168 -21.52 -3.86 3.14
N ILE A 169 -20.60 -4.75 2.76
CA ILE A 169 -19.29 -4.42 2.16
C ILE A 169 -19.26 -4.94 0.72
N ASP A 170 -19.05 -4.07 -0.25
CA ASP A 170 -18.94 -4.44 -1.65
C ASP A 170 -17.48 -4.72 -2.06
N VAL A 171 -16.54 -3.92 -1.54
CA VAL A 171 -15.11 -4.09 -1.79
C VAL A 171 -14.34 -4.06 -0.46
N TYR A 172 -13.57 -5.10 -0.21
CA TYR A 172 -12.62 -5.13 0.90
C TYR A 172 -11.19 -5.13 0.38
N PHE A 173 -10.44 -4.08 0.70
CA PHE A 173 -9.02 -3.98 0.36
C PHE A 173 -8.17 -4.40 1.55
N ASP A 174 -7.54 -5.58 1.45
CA ASP A 174 -6.82 -6.19 2.54
C ASP A 174 -5.31 -5.97 2.51
N ASN A 175 -4.82 -5.22 3.50
CA ASN A 175 -3.40 -5.05 3.78
C ASN A 175 -2.92 -5.86 5.01
N VAL A 176 -3.85 -6.46 5.78
CA VAL A 176 -3.57 -6.95 7.13
C VAL A 176 -3.75 -8.45 7.27
N GLY A 177 -4.81 -9.02 6.67
CA GLY A 177 -5.16 -10.43 6.84
C GLY A 177 -5.72 -10.75 8.24
N GLY A 178 -5.68 -12.02 8.62
CA GLY A 178 -6.01 -12.50 9.95
C GLY A 178 -7.44 -12.22 10.40
N GLU A 179 -7.62 -11.90 11.68
CA GLU A 179 -8.94 -11.69 12.29
C GLU A 179 -9.72 -10.54 11.65
N ILE A 180 -9.04 -9.47 11.25
CA ILE A 180 -9.68 -8.31 10.61
C ILE A 180 -10.30 -8.72 9.27
N LEU A 181 -9.59 -9.50 8.46
CA LEU A 181 -10.13 -10.08 7.23
C LEU A 181 -11.34 -10.96 7.54
N GLY A 182 -11.24 -11.85 8.53
CA GLY A 182 -12.36 -12.71 8.94
C GLY A 182 -13.62 -11.91 9.28
N ASN A 183 -13.50 -10.87 10.09
CA ASN A 183 -14.62 -9.99 10.46
C ASN A 183 -15.25 -9.29 9.24
N ALA A 184 -14.44 -8.87 8.27
CA ALA A 184 -14.92 -8.23 7.06
C ALA A 184 -15.68 -9.21 6.15
N LEU A 185 -15.17 -10.43 5.97
CA LEU A 185 -15.78 -11.46 5.12
C LEU A 185 -17.21 -11.81 5.54
N PHE A 186 -17.52 -11.81 6.84
CA PHE A 186 -18.88 -12.06 7.33
C PHE A 186 -19.88 -10.96 6.97
N GLN A 187 -19.42 -9.82 6.50
CA GLN A 187 -20.27 -8.66 6.18
C GLN A 187 -20.21 -8.28 4.70
N MET A 188 -19.53 -9.11 3.89
CA MET A 188 -19.49 -8.91 2.45
C MET A 188 -20.86 -9.11 1.81
N ASN A 189 -21.19 -8.23 0.90
CA ASN A 189 -22.34 -8.37 0.03
C ASN A 189 -22.17 -9.53 -0.96
N GLN A 190 -23.29 -10.02 -1.51
CA GLN A 190 -23.24 -10.97 -2.60
C GLN A 190 -22.49 -10.35 -3.79
N HIS A 191 -21.55 -11.11 -4.37
CA HIS A 191 -20.61 -10.63 -5.40
C HIS A 191 -19.62 -9.57 -4.90
N GLY A 192 -19.44 -9.41 -3.59
CA GLY A 192 -18.39 -8.59 -3.01
C GLY A 192 -17.00 -9.03 -3.48
N ARG A 193 -16.06 -8.11 -3.57
CA ARG A 193 -14.70 -8.35 -4.06
C ARG A 193 -13.69 -8.10 -2.97
N VAL A 194 -12.70 -8.98 -2.85
CA VAL A 194 -11.60 -8.85 -1.90
C VAL A 194 -10.29 -8.67 -2.67
N ALA A 195 -9.67 -7.51 -2.53
CA ALA A 195 -8.34 -7.25 -3.07
C ALA A 195 -7.29 -7.63 -2.01
N CYS A 196 -6.72 -8.82 -2.11
CA CYS A 196 -5.67 -9.29 -1.22
C CYS A 196 -4.33 -8.63 -1.59
N CYS A 197 -3.96 -7.58 -0.88
CA CYS A 197 -2.74 -6.81 -1.10
C CYS A 197 -1.60 -7.28 -0.20
N GLY A 198 -1.88 -7.54 1.07
CA GLY A 198 -0.89 -7.92 2.06
C GLY A 198 -1.48 -8.62 3.28
N ALA A 199 -0.61 -9.17 4.12
CA ALA A 199 -0.98 -9.88 5.34
C ALA A 199 -0.04 -9.47 6.48
N VAL A 200 0.07 -8.16 6.74
CA VAL A 200 1.09 -7.61 7.66
C VAL A 200 0.98 -8.17 9.07
N SER A 201 -0.21 -8.59 9.51
CA SER A 201 -0.41 -9.25 10.80
C SER A 201 0.25 -10.64 10.91
N GLN A 202 0.68 -11.20 9.78
CA GLN A 202 1.23 -12.55 9.70
C GLN A 202 2.74 -12.55 9.38
N TYR A 203 3.33 -11.40 9.00
CA TYR A 203 4.74 -11.34 8.59
C TYR A 203 5.74 -11.65 9.70
N ASP A 204 5.35 -11.60 10.97
CA ASP A 204 6.19 -11.93 12.11
C ASP A 204 5.86 -13.29 12.76
N ARG A 205 4.85 -13.98 12.24
CA ARG A 205 4.51 -15.33 12.69
C ARG A 205 5.32 -16.31 11.85
N GLY A 206 6.43 -16.78 12.42
CA GLY A 206 7.31 -17.77 11.79
C GLY A 206 6.64 -19.15 11.69
N GLU A 207 5.60 -19.27 10.89
CA GLU A 207 4.99 -20.52 10.43
C GLU A 207 4.76 -20.46 8.93
#